data_74b3812eed6b66c1f6ef110a06d3bd61
#
_entry.id   74b3812eed6b66c1f6ef110a06d3bd61
#
_cell.length_a   1.000
_cell.length_b   1.000
_cell.length_c   1.000
_cell.angle_alpha   90.00
_cell.angle_beta   90.00
_cell.angle_gamma   90.00
#
_symmetry.space_group_name_H-M   'P 1'
#
loop_
_entity.id
_entity.type
_entity.pdbx_description
1 polymer ?
#
loop_
_entity_poly.entity_id
_entity_poly.type
_entity_poly.pdbx_seq_one_letter_code
_entity_poly.pdbx_strand_id
1 'polypeptide(L)'
;MKVNKKLLQAVKNFPLLYVFATASRTYPEALASDILSEIKAEGEKTFLKYDLMELHRSGRKSLIEYSEDFLIDSNGNFTTICPFHADSSEGSLVVTSQVGNKNLFKCFACGAGGDTIGFEQKYFNLSFKDAVYHLAYRLGLIDEKAMKQKFASESSIAKAVEKKGGSSRGFVKEIVADADVIDAAYRAMVDLYKITPQHKKHLLEKRGLKEEDFGEYFSFPEDSSEVGTKVRQWINWKEAEKMFDTNPYSLDAERLERLMANPFVKKVKEQLRYVPGFYLNKQTDKIECVHKQGIGLLAVGPDGLAKGVQVQNLDPNRKGAKYVWWSSSSKIGEIGFEGGASPGSPGGVIFPKNNFDNNYMETAPIVITEGKYKAEALAYQGNIAIYVSGVGTWKNIIPMIEKIRGNREKIYVAFDADVMGKISVFKPLKAICKELKNMGFKPIMLVWSIENGKGFDDLVHLKGVAHYKLYLKAIRSEEFVQIFAAIVKALLAEMGVSSISAFQNNKEMNNKFTSLLQKRMEEALSLQTEEL
;
A
#
# COMPACT_ATOMS: atom_id res chain seq x y z
N MET A 1 26.61 -24.93 -14.44
CA MET A 1 26.97 -25.66 -13.22
C MET A 1 25.78 -25.64 -12.28
N LYS A 2 25.28 -26.81 -11.85
CA LYS A 2 24.07 -26.91 -11.01
C LYS A 2 24.40 -26.59 -9.55
N VAL A 3 23.48 -25.89 -8.86
CA VAL A 3 23.59 -25.63 -7.40
C VAL A 3 23.49 -26.97 -6.64
N ASN A 4 24.26 -27.12 -5.58
CA ASN A 4 24.20 -28.31 -4.73
C ASN A 4 22.80 -28.40 -4.08
N LYS A 5 22.09 -29.52 -4.32
CA LYS A 5 20.71 -29.73 -3.84
C LYS A 5 20.60 -29.70 -2.31
N LYS A 6 21.56 -30.28 -1.59
CA LYS A 6 21.55 -30.29 -0.11
C LYS A 6 21.73 -28.88 0.44
N LEU A 7 22.66 -28.09 -0.13
CA LEU A 7 22.90 -26.72 0.27
C LEU A 7 21.67 -25.82 -0.04
N LEU A 8 21.08 -26.00 -1.23
CA LEU A 8 19.87 -25.29 -1.64
C LEU A 8 18.72 -25.55 -0.64
N GLN A 9 18.55 -26.79 -0.21
CA GLN A 9 17.50 -27.14 0.75
C GLN A 9 17.79 -26.56 2.13
N ALA A 10 19.04 -26.59 2.57
CA ALA A 10 19.44 -26.02 3.87
C ALA A 10 19.14 -24.52 3.95
N VAL A 11 19.56 -23.72 2.94
CA VAL A 11 19.28 -22.28 2.93
C VAL A 11 17.81 -21.92 2.77
N LYS A 12 17.03 -22.74 2.07
CA LYS A 12 15.57 -22.53 1.92
C LYS A 12 14.80 -22.77 3.22
N ASN A 13 15.24 -23.72 4.01
CA ASN A 13 14.58 -24.09 5.26
C ASN A 13 14.99 -23.21 6.45
N PHE A 14 15.97 -22.33 6.25
CA PHE A 14 16.40 -21.43 7.30
C PHE A 14 15.35 -20.35 7.55
N PRO A 15 15.08 -19.98 8.83
CA PRO A 15 14.06 -18.97 9.16
C PRO A 15 14.32 -17.62 8.48
N LEU A 16 13.40 -17.19 7.64
CA LEU A 16 13.53 -15.94 6.87
C LEU A 16 13.62 -14.72 7.80
N LEU A 17 12.87 -14.71 8.88
CA LEU A 17 12.88 -13.61 9.82
C LEU A 17 14.27 -13.39 10.43
N TYR A 18 14.97 -14.47 10.76
CA TYR A 18 16.36 -14.40 11.21
C TYR A 18 17.29 -13.86 10.10
N VAL A 19 17.17 -14.40 8.88
CA VAL A 19 17.96 -13.92 7.73
C VAL A 19 17.72 -12.44 7.46
N PHE A 20 16.47 -12.01 7.60
CA PHE A 20 16.08 -10.61 7.47
C PHE A 20 16.68 -9.74 8.56
N ALA A 21 16.49 -10.10 9.83
CA ALA A 21 17.00 -9.35 10.97
C ALA A 21 18.52 -9.19 10.95
N THR A 22 19.22 -10.20 10.48
CA THR A 22 20.69 -10.27 10.48
C THR A 22 21.33 -9.88 9.14
N ALA A 23 20.57 -9.39 8.17
CA ALA A 23 21.11 -9.02 6.86
C ALA A 23 22.20 -7.94 6.89
N SER A 24 22.19 -7.08 7.92
CA SER A 24 23.22 -6.04 8.13
C SER A 24 24.45 -6.49 8.92
N ARG A 25 24.47 -7.74 9.40
CA ARG A 25 25.60 -8.27 10.18
C ARG A 25 26.80 -8.64 9.31
N THR A 26 27.98 -8.67 9.95
CA THR A 26 29.19 -9.27 9.38
C THR A 26 29.16 -10.77 9.63
N TYR A 27 29.29 -11.57 8.59
CA TYR A 27 29.19 -13.02 8.65
C TYR A 27 30.52 -13.72 8.33
N PRO A 28 30.68 -15.00 8.75
CA PRO A 28 29.75 -15.82 9.53
C PRO A 28 29.97 -15.60 11.04
N GLU A 29 28.89 -15.46 11.82
CA GLU A 29 28.96 -15.35 13.28
C GLU A 29 28.50 -16.65 13.98
N ALA A 30 27.72 -17.49 13.29
CA ALA A 30 27.23 -18.76 13.84
C ALA A 30 27.02 -19.80 12.73
N LEU A 31 27.03 -21.06 13.11
CA LEU A 31 26.70 -22.18 12.23
C LEU A 31 25.17 -22.33 12.13
N ALA A 32 24.65 -22.53 10.93
CA ALA A 32 23.22 -22.70 10.70
C ALA A 32 22.60 -23.88 11.45
N SER A 33 23.37 -24.96 11.67
CA SER A 33 22.94 -26.12 12.45
C SER A 33 22.66 -25.78 13.90
N ASP A 34 23.52 -24.98 14.51
CA ASP A 34 23.43 -24.59 15.91
C ASP A 34 22.24 -23.66 16.11
N ILE A 35 22.10 -22.63 15.24
CA ILE A 35 20.95 -21.72 15.24
C ILE A 35 19.63 -22.48 15.10
N LEU A 36 19.54 -23.43 14.17
CA LEU A 36 18.32 -24.24 13.99
C LEU A 36 18.01 -25.11 15.22
N SER A 37 19.03 -25.60 15.90
CA SER A 37 18.87 -26.38 17.14
C SER A 37 18.36 -25.52 18.28
N GLU A 38 18.91 -24.33 18.45
CA GLU A 38 18.50 -23.35 19.46
C GLU A 38 17.08 -22.84 19.22
N ILE A 39 16.75 -22.50 17.96
CA ILE A 39 15.37 -22.10 17.59
C ILE A 39 14.34 -23.19 17.92
N LYS A 40 14.68 -24.45 17.69
CA LYS A 40 13.81 -25.58 18.04
C LYS A 40 13.65 -25.76 19.55
N ALA A 41 14.71 -25.56 20.31
CA ALA A 41 14.71 -25.70 21.78
C ALA A 41 13.95 -24.56 22.46
N GLU A 42 14.18 -23.33 22.06
CA GLU A 42 13.67 -22.13 22.75
C GLU A 42 12.42 -21.53 22.06
N GLY A 43 12.16 -21.91 20.81
CA GLY A 43 11.14 -21.31 19.95
C GLY A 43 11.64 -20.07 19.20
N GLU A 44 11.24 -19.94 17.95
CA GLU A 44 11.71 -18.90 17.02
C GLU A 44 11.50 -17.46 17.56
N LYS A 45 10.36 -17.21 18.20
CA LYS A 45 10.05 -15.88 18.76
C LYS A 45 10.99 -15.48 19.88
N THR A 46 11.25 -16.39 20.79
CA THR A 46 12.13 -16.14 21.95
C THR A 46 13.56 -15.94 21.49
N PHE A 47 14.04 -16.82 20.63
CA PHE A 47 15.38 -16.73 20.05
C PHE A 47 15.61 -15.38 19.34
N LEU A 48 14.70 -14.98 18.44
CA LEU A 48 14.80 -13.71 17.73
C LEU A 48 14.77 -12.50 18.66
N LYS A 49 13.98 -12.54 19.73
CA LYS A 49 13.94 -11.47 20.72
C LYS A 49 15.31 -11.26 21.36
N TYR A 50 15.95 -12.33 21.82
CA TYR A 50 17.28 -12.24 22.42
C TYR A 50 18.34 -11.78 21.43
N ASP A 51 18.33 -12.30 20.22
CA ASP A 51 19.28 -11.95 19.18
C ASP A 51 19.16 -10.48 18.75
N LEU A 52 17.95 -9.97 18.63
CA LEU A 52 17.70 -8.56 18.34
C LEU A 52 18.09 -7.64 19.51
N MET A 53 17.88 -8.07 20.76
CA MET A 53 18.34 -7.34 21.94
C MET A 53 19.87 -7.23 21.96
N GLU A 54 20.58 -8.32 21.63
CA GLU A 54 22.04 -8.32 21.57
C GLU A 54 22.54 -7.40 20.45
N LEU A 55 21.93 -7.43 19.28
CA LEU A 55 22.23 -6.49 18.19
C LEU A 55 22.06 -5.05 18.63
N HIS A 56 20.98 -4.74 19.30
CA HIS A 56 20.72 -3.39 19.79
C HIS A 56 21.77 -2.96 20.84
N ARG A 57 22.08 -3.81 21.81
CA ARG A 57 23.11 -3.55 22.84
C ARG A 57 24.49 -3.36 22.24
N SER A 58 24.83 -4.11 21.20
CA SER A 58 26.13 -4.01 20.53
C SER A 58 26.25 -2.80 19.59
N GLY A 59 25.19 -1.99 19.45
CA GLY A 59 25.13 -0.86 18.51
C GLY A 59 25.13 -1.27 17.03
N ARG A 60 24.94 -2.56 16.72
CA ARG A 60 24.86 -3.05 15.36
C ARG A 60 23.50 -2.71 14.76
N LYS A 61 23.47 -2.30 13.48
CA LYS A 61 22.23 -2.01 12.78
C LYS A 61 21.51 -3.30 12.40
N SER A 62 20.22 -3.38 12.71
CA SER A 62 19.31 -4.41 12.23
C SER A 62 18.30 -3.79 11.27
N LEU A 63 17.74 -4.60 10.36
CA LEU A 63 16.60 -4.22 9.54
C LEU A 63 15.30 -4.18 10.34
N ILE A 64 15.31 -4.70 11.55
CA ILE A 64 14.19 -4.70 12.47
C ILE A 64 14.61 -3.87 13.67
N GLU A 65 13.91 -2.78 13.94
CA GLU A 65 14.10 -2.02 15.17
C GLU A 65 13.57 -2.85 16.34
N TYR A 66 14.41 -3.02 17.37
CA TYR A 66 14.00 -3.68 18.60
C TYR A 66 13.11 -2.73 19.40
N SER A 67 11.89 -3.17 19.69
CA SER A 67 11.02 -2.57 20.71
C SER A 67 10.63 -3.61 21.74
N GLU A 68 10.31 -3.19 22.97
CA GLU A 68 9.79 -4.10 23.99
C GLU A 68 8.48 -4.77 23.57
N ASP A 69 7.74 -4.12 22.64
CA ASP A 69 6.51 -4.60 22.04
C ASP A 69 6.74 -5.42 20.75
N PHE A 70 7.95 -5.88 20.49
CA PHE A 70 8.28 -6.73 19.37
C PHE A 70 7.43 -8.01 19.40
N LEU A 71 6.39 -8.05 18.57
CA LEU A 71 5.43 -9.14 18.52
C LEU A 71 5.39 -9.75 17.13
N ILE A 72 5.86 -10.98 17.01
CA ILE A 72 5.46 -11.88 15.96
C ILE A 72 4.04 -12.31 16.32
N ASP A 73 3.07 -12.15 15.40
CA ASP A 73 1.71 -12.55 15.67
C ASP A 73 1.58 -14.07 15.90
N SER A 74 0.44 -14.53 16.42
CA SER A 74 0.18 -15.95 16.71
C SER A 74 0.34 -16.87 15.49
N ASN A 75 0.36 -16.30 14.28
CA ASN A 75 0.51 -17.00 13.01
C ASN A 75 1.97 -17.03 12.51
N GLY A 76 2.92 -16.51 13.28
CA GLY A 76 4.32 -16.39 12.86
C GLY A 76 4.59 -15.31 11.82
N ASN A 77 3.68 -14.34 11.66
CA ASN A 77 3.89 -13.20 10.79
C ASN A 77 4.49 -12.03 11.57
N PHE A 78 5.41 -11.36 10.93
CA PHE A 78 6.02 -10.14 11.40
C PHE A 78 5.82 -9.04 10.36
N THR A 79 5.44 -7.84 10.80
CA THR A 79 5.29 -6.68 9.93
C THR A 79 6.34 -5.64 10.25
N THR A 80 6.97 -5.08 9.23
CA THR A 80 8.03 -4.09 9.37
C THR A 80 8.13 -3.20 8.15
N ILE A 81 9.06 -2.25 8.22
CA ILE A 81 9.45 -1.38 7.10
C ILE A 81 10.13 -2.22 6.01
N CYS A 82 9.80 -1.96 4.75
CA CYS A 82 10.35 -2.69 3.62
C CYS A 82 11.76 -2.17 3.26
N PRO A 83 12.80 -3.03 3.17
CA PRO A 83 14.14 -2.60 2.78
C PRO A 83 14.34 -2.46 1.27
N PHE A 84 13.31 -2.69 0.47
CA PHE A 84 13.39 -2.69 -1.00
C PHE A 84 12.84 -1.42 -1.64
N HIS A 85 12.23 -0.56 -0.85
CA HIS A 85 11.82 0.78 -1.23
C HIS A 85 11.91 1.67 0.00
N ALA A 86 11.94 2.98 -0.19
CA ALA A 86 11.84 3.90 0.92
C ALA A 86 10.40 3.85 1.44
N ASP A 87 10.26 3.36 2.64
CA ASP A 87 8.99 3.10 3.31
C ASP A 87 8.88 3.99 4.54
N SER A 88 7.83 4.77 4.60
CA SER A 88 7.52 5.63 5.75
C SER A 88 6.43 5.05 6.64
N SER A 89 5.82 3.92 6.22
CA SER A 89 4.73 3.29 6.95
C SER A 89 5.17 1.99 7.59
N GLU A 90 5.13 1.92 8.92
CA GLU A 90 5.26 0.64 9.63
C GLU A 90 4.21 -0.35 9.11
N GLY A 91 4.66 -1.55 8.71
CA GLY A 91 3.78 -2.66 8.34
C GLY A 91 3.52 -2.87 6.86
N SER A 92 4.23 -2.20 5.94
CA SER A 92 4.11 -2.45 4.51
C SER A 92 4.68 -3.80 4.09
N LEU A 93 5.72 -4.30 4.78
CA LEU A 93 6.31 -5.62 4.57
C LEU A 93 5.80 -6.61 5.59
N VAL A 94 5.25 -7.72 5.12
CA VAL A 94 4.91 -8.88 5.95
C VAL A 94 5.94 -9.97 5.69
N VAL A 95 6.55 -10.47 6.76
CA VAL A 95 7.45 -11.62 6.76
C VAL A 95 6.77 -12.76 7.51
N THR A 96 6.56 -13.89 6.84
CA THR A 96 6.06 -15.12 7.45
C THR A 96 7.22 -16.09 7.57
N SER A 97 7.62 -16.36 8.80
CA SER A 97 8.71 -17.27 9.09
C SER A 97 8.20 -18.42 9.96
N GLN A 98 8.34 -19.63 9.44
CA GLN A 98 8.05 -20.86 10.18
C GLN A 98 9.14 -21.86 9.87
N VAL A 99 9.75 -22.43 10.89
CA VAL A 99 10.74 -23.49 10.72
C VAL A 99 10.10 -24.69 9.99
N GLY A 100 10.61 -24.99 8.80
CA GLY A 100 10.14 -26.09 7.95
C GLY A 100 8.95 -25.78 7.05
N ASN A 101 8.30 -24.60 7.14
CA ASN A 101 7.17 -24.21 6.29
C ASN A 101 7.12 -22.69 6.05
N LYS A 102 6.91 -22.28 4.77
CA LYS A 102 6.51 -20.93 4.34
C LYS A 102 7.39 -19.77 4.84
N ASN A 103 8.68 -19.82 4.58
CA ASN A 103 9.55 -18.66 4.68
C ASN A 103 9.27 -17.71 3.51
N LEU A 104 8.33 -16.80 3.67
CA LEU A 104 7.92 -15.87 2.62
C LEU A 104 7.88 -14.43 3.14
N PHE A 105 8.25 -13.49 2.30
CA PHE A 105 7.97 -12.09 2.55
C PHE A 105 7.14 -11.49 1.41
N LYS A 106 6.36 -10.47 1.74
CA LYS A 106 5.60 -9.70 0.78
C LYS A 106 5.47 -8.25 1.23
N CYS A 107 5.91 -7.34 0.40
CA CYS A 107 5.61 -5.93 0.55
C CYS A 107 4.35 -5.58 -0.24
N PHE A 108 3.36 -5.01 0.42
CA PHE A 108 2.12 -4.62 -0.22
C PHE A 108 2.21 -3.26 -0.92
N ALA A 109 3.21 -2.44 -0.57
CA ALA A 109 3.44 -1.15 -1.20
C ALA A 109 4.22 -1.27 -2.53
N CYS A 110 5.41 -1.90 -2.54
CA CYS A 110 6.23 -2.00 -3.75
C CYS A 110 6.09 -3.33 -4.51
N GLY A 111 5.32 -4.29 -3.98
CA GLY A 111 5.13 -5.60 -4.59
C GLY A 111 6.31 -6.57 -4.43
N ALA A 112 7.42 -6.16 -3.78
CA ALA A 112 8.54 -7.06 -3.51
C ALA A 112 8.07 -8.27 -2.71
N GLY A 113 8.54 -9.45 -3.09
CA GLY A 113 8.19 -10.70 -2.41
C GLY A 113 9.10 -11.84 -2.85
N GLY A 114 9.08 -12.92 -2.08
CA GLY A 114 9.89 -14.10 -2.34
C GLY A 114 10.09 -14.96 -1.10
N ASP A 115 10.92 -15.99 -1.25
CA ASP A 115 11.43 -16.82 -0.18
C ASP A 115 12.75 -16.27 0.38
N THR A 116 13.42 -17.03 1.23
CA THR A 116 14.72 -16.71 1.83
C THR A 116 15.79 -16.38 0.79
N ILE A 117 15.82 -17.13 -0.32
CA ILE A 117 16.76 -16.88 -1.42
C ILE A 117 16.36 -15.63 -2.21
N GLY A 118 15.07 -15.46 -2.45
CA GLY A 118 14.50 -14.26 -3.09
C GLY A 118 14.79 -12.98 -2.31
N PHE A 119 14.79 -13.05 -0.99
CA PHE A 119 15.25 -11.96 -0.13
C PHE A 119 16.73 -11.64 -0.38
N GLU A 120 17.59 -12.64 -0.33
CA GLU A 120 19.03 -12.50 -0.53
C GLU A 120 19.37 -11.93 -1.92
N GLN A 121 18.67 -12.42 -2.96
CA GLN A 121 18.81 -11.89 -4.32
C GLN A 121 18.50 -10.40 -4.40
N LYS A 122 17.38 -10.00 -3.86
CA LYS A 122 16.90 -8.60 -3.91
C LYS A 122 17.76 -7.69 -3.03
N TYR A 123 18.03 -8.11 -1.79
CA TYR A 123 18.75 -7.27 -0.83
C TYR A 123 20.22 -7.03 -1.24
N PHE A 124 20.90 -8.05 -1.77
CA PHE A 124 22.29 -7.97 -2.19
C PHE A 124 22.47 -7.83 -3.71
N ASN A 125 21.39 -7.75 -4.48
CA ASN A 125 21.39 -7.67 -5.94
C ASN A 125 22.19 -8.80 -6.61
N LEU A 126 21.90 -10.05 -6.25
CA LEU A 126 22.63 -11.24 -6.68
C LEU A 126 21.82 -12.09 -7.67
N SER A 127 22.51 -12.85 -8.52
CA SER A 127 21.88 -13.93 -9.27
C SER A 127 21.34 -15.02 -8.30
N PHE A 128 20.41 -15.87 -8.75
CA PHE A 128 19.92 -16.98 -7.92
C PHE A 128 21.03 -17.86 -7.38
N LYS A 129 21.99 -18.23 -8.23
CA LYS A 129 23.13 -19.05 -7.83
C LYS A 129 24.00 -18.36 -6.80
N ASP A 130 24.36 -17.11 -7.05
CA ASP A 130 25.21 -16.33 -6.16
C ASP A 130 24.53 -16.07 -4.82
N ALA A 131 23.21 -15.81 -4.82
CA ALA A 131 22.42 -15.66 -3.60
C ALA A 131 22.43 -16.92 -2.74
N VAL A 132 22.30 -18.11 -3.32
CA VAL A 132 22.40 -19.38 -2.57
C VAL A 132 23.76 -19.53 -1.87
N TYR A 133 24.85 -19.26 -2.58
CA TYR A 133 26.19 -19.39 -1.99
C TYR A 133 26.51 -18.25 -1.03
N HIS A 134 26.06 -17.04 -1.29
CA HIS A 134 26.21 -15.92 -0.38
C HIS A 134 25.44 -16.13 0.93
N LEU A 135 24.20 -16.58 0.83
CA LEU A 135 23.40 -16.92 2.01
C LEU A 135 24.01 -18.09 2.79
N ALA A 136 24.46 -19.12 2.09
CA ALA A 136 25.15 -20.24 2.74
C ALA A 136 26.42 -19.80 3.51
N TYR A 137 27.17 -18.84 2.96
CA TYR A 137 28.30 -18.23 3.65
C TYR A 137 27.87 -17.41 4.88
N ARG A 138 26.84 -16.57 4.71
CA ARG A 138 26.28 -15.78 5.81
C ARG A 138 25.79 -16.65 6.97
N LEU A 139 25.29 -17.83 6.67
CA LEU A 139 24.80 -18.80 7.66
C LEU A 139 25.91 -19.74 8.18
N GLY A 140 27.17 -19.55 7.78
CA GLY A 140 28.29 -20.40 8.21
C GLY A 140 28.28 -21.84 7.66
N LEU A 141 27.45 -22.13 6.63
CA LEU A 141 27.40 -23.46 6.00
C LEU A 141 28.58 -23.72 5.07
N ILE A 142 29.22 -22.68 4.60
CA ILE A 142 30.45 -22.72 3.76
C ILE A 142 31.37 -21.56 4.15
N ASP A 143 32.67 -21.74 3.92
CA ASP A 143 33.64 -20.67 4.12
C ASP A 143 33.67 -19.66 2.94
N GLU A 144 34.35 -18.54 3.15
CA GLU A 144 34.47 -17.46 2.16
C GLU A 144 35.17 -17.93 0.87
N LYS A 145 36.14 -18.84 0.98
CA LYS A 145 36.86 -19.39 -0.18
C LYS A 145 35.93 -20.21 -1.05
N ALA A 146 35.13 -21.08 -0.44
CA ALA A 146 34.13 -21.89 -1.15
C ALA A 146 33.05 -21.02 -1.79
N MET A 147 32.61 -19.94 -1.11
CA MET A 147 31.69 -18.97 -1.67
C MET A 147 32.27 -18.30 -2.93
N LYS A 148 33.48 -17.72 -2.84
CA LYS A 148 34.13 -17.02 -3.94
C LYS A 148 34.37 -17.89 -5.17
N GLN A 149 34.72 -19.19 -4.98
CA GLN A 149 34.90 -20.14 -6.07
C GLN A 149 33.61 -20.46 -6.85
N LYS A 150 32.45 -20.21 -6.27
CA LYS A 150 31.14 -20.57 -6.85
C LYS A 150 30.40 -19.40 -7.48
N PHE A 151 30.83 -18.17 -7.24
CA PHE A 151 30.24 -17.02 -7.90
C PHE A 151 30.40 -17.06 -9.42
N ALA A 152 29.40 -16.51 -10.12
CA ALA A 152 29.34 -16.56 -11.58
C ALA A 152 30.37 -15.63 -12.27
N SER A 153 30.77 -14.56 -11.57
CA SER A 153 31.74 -13.59 -12.09
C SER A 153 32.44 -12.82 -10.97
N GLU A 154 33.61 -12.26 -11.23
CA GLU A 154 34.32 -11.37 -10.29
C GLU A 154 33.49 -10.12 -9.94
N SER A 155 32.67 -9.62 -10.86
CA SER A 155 31.78 -8.50 -10.60
C SER A 155 30.70 -8.82 -9.57
N SER A 156 30.25 -10.07 -9.49
CA SER A 156 29.32 -10.54 -8.46
C SER A 156 30.01 -10.66 -7.10
N ILE A 157 31.30 -11.05 -7.09
CA ILE A 157 32.12 -11.10 -5.87
C ILE A 157 32.33 -9.69 -5.33
N ALA A 158 32.72 -8.74 -6.19
CA ALA A 158 32.91 -7.34 -5.82
C ALA A 158 31.64 -6.75 -5.19
N LYS A 159 30.48 -6.95 -5.83
CA LYS A 159 29.18 -6.49 -5.31
C LYS A 159 28.81 -7.11 -3.95
N ALA A 160 29.15 -8.38 -3.70
CA ALA A 160 28.87 -9.04 -2.42
C ALA A 160 29.87 -8.60 -1.33
N VAL A 161 31.13 -8.31 -1.71
CA VAL A 161 32.21 -7.90 -0.81
C VAL A 161 32.17 -6.40 -0.51
N GLU A 162 31.84 -5.54 -1.48
CA GLU A 162 31.65 -4.10 -1.26
C GLU A 162 30.55 -3.81 -0.25
N LYS A 163 29.53 -4.66 -0.16
CA LYS A 163 28.53 -4.57 0.92
C LYS A 163 29.04 -5.00 2.30
N LYS A 164 30.19 -5.72 2.40
CA LYS A 164 30.93 -5.91 3.65
C LYS A 164 31.47 -4.60 4.25
N GLY A 165 31.76 -3.62 3.42
CA GLY A 165 32.37 -2.33 3.77
C GLY A 165 31.38 -1.24 4.17
N GLY A 166 30.21 -1.58 4.72
CA GLY A 166 29.33 -0.57 5.33
C GLY A 166 28.59 0.36 4.38
N SER A 167 28.44 -0.05 3.13
CA SER A 167 27.35 0.45 2.32
C SER A 167 26.25 -0.62 2.31
N SER A 168 25.51 -0.75 3.46
CA SER A 168 24.06 -0.81 3.29
C SER A 168 23.80 0.09 2.06
N ARG A 169 22.88 -0.25 1.13
CA ARG A 169 22.12 0.84 0.51
C ARG A 169 21.68 1.63 1.72
N GLY A 170 22.55 2.57 2.14
CA GLY A 170 22.32 3.36 3.32
C GLY A 170 20.95 3.84 3.06
N PHE A 171 20.03 3.71 3.99
CA PHE A 171 18.70 4.25 3.83
C PHE A 171 18.85 5.47 2.95
N VAL A 172 18.70 5.31 1.63
CA VAL A 172 18.63 6.46 0.75
C VAL A 172 17.32 7.01 1.19
N LYS A 173 17.39 8.01 2.08
CA LYS A 173 16.21 8.68 2.60
C LYS A 173 15.40 9.02 1.39
N GLU A 174 14.24 8.40 1.26
CA GLU A 174 13.35 8.72 0.17
C GLU A 174 13.20 10.23 0.13
N ILE A 175 13.55 10.80 -0.99
CA ILE A 175 13.24 12.18 -1.27
C ILE A 175 11.91 12.12 -2.00
N VAL A 176 10.90 12.69 -1.40
CA VAL A 176 9.58 12.86 -2.03
C VAL A 176 9.49 14.34 -2.44
N ALA A 177 9.02 14.59 -3.64
CA ALA A 177 8.79 15.95 -4.12
C ALA A 177 7.79 16.71 -3.21
N ASP A 178 7.87 18.02 -3.21
CA ASP A 178 6.91 18.86 -2.52
C ASP A 178 5.48 18.65 -3.05
N ALA A 179 4.49 18.87 -2.19
CA ALA A 179 3.09 18.57 -2.49
C ALA A 179 2.55 19.30 -3.73
N ASP A 180 2.98 20.52 -3.97
CA ASP A 180 2.61 21.33 -5.13
C ASP A 180 3.20 20.78 -6.43
N VAL A 181 4.41 20.22 -6.41
CA VAL A 181 5.04 19.57 -7.55
C VAL A 181 4.34 18.25 -7.85
N ILE A 182 3.99 17.47 -6.82
CA ILE A 182 3.24 16.22 -6.96
C ILE A 182 1.87 16.49 -7.61
N ASP A 183 1.14 17.47 -7.08
CA ASP A 183 -0.18 17.85 -7.62
C ASP A 183 -0.07 18.30 -9.08
N ALA A 184 0.86 19.21 -9.39
CA ALA A 184 1.07 19.71 -10.74
C ALA A 184 1.40 18.57 -11.72
N ALA A 185 2.25 17.62 -11.32
CA ALA A 185 2.60 16.48 -12.16
C ALA A 185 1.39 15.57 -12.43
N TYR A 186 0.56 15.30 -11.43
CA TYR A 186 -0.61 14.44 -11.61
C TYR A 186 -1.76 15.14 -12.34
N ARG A 187 -1.95 16.46 -12.14
CA ARG A 187 -2.90 17.25 -12.95
C ARG A 187 -2.47 17.31 -14.42
N ALA A 188 -1.17 17.43 -14.68
CA ALA A 188 -0.62 17.32 -16.02
C ALA A 188 -0.95 15.97 -16.68
N MET A 189 -0.89 14.85 -15.92
CA MET A 189 -1.29 13.53 -16.43
C MET A 189 -2.77 13.51 -16.83
N VAL A 190 -3.67 14.09 -16.04
CA VAL A 190 -5.10 14.18 -16.35
C VAL A 190 -5.36 14.99 -17.60
N ASP A 191 -4.63 16.08 -17.78
CA ASP A 191 -4.83 16.96 -18.94
C ASP A 191 -4.24 16.40 -20.23
N LEU A 192 -3.08 15.78 -20.17
CA LEU A 192 -2.37 15.21 -21.31
C LEU A 192 -2.93 13.87 -21.77
N TYR A 193 -3.43 13.05 -20.84
CA TYR A 193 -3.84 11.67 -21.10
C TYR A 193 -5.30 11.46 -20.78
N LYS A 194 -6.17 12.08 -21.59
CA LYS A 194 -7.62 12.00 -21.41
C LYS A 194 -8.13 10.56 -21.40
N ILE A 195 -9.26 10.36 -20.76
CA ILE A 195 -9.93 9.05 -20.68
C ILE A 195 -10.25 8.54 -22.09
N THR A 196 -9.77 7.35 -22.42
CA THR A 196 -10.06 6.66 -23.69
C THR A 196 -11.53 6.25 -23.77
N PRO A 197 -12.12 6.06 -24.98
CA PRO A 197 -13.52 5.64 -25.13
C PRO A 197 -13.87 4.37 -24.35
N GLN A 198 -12.96 3.40 -24.32
CA GLN A 198 -13.15 2.15 -23.56
C GLN A 198 -13.21 2.40 -22.05
N HIS A 199 -12.29 3.21 -21.52
CA HIS A 199 -12.26 3.56 -20.11
C HIS A 199 -13.45 4.46 -19.74
N LYS A 200 -13.86 5.38 -20.62
CA LYS A 200 -15.06 6.20 -20.46
C LYS A 200 -16.30 5.34 -20.28
N LYS A 201 -16.51 4.36 -21.16
CA LYS A 201 -17.60 3.40 -21.04
C LYS A 201 -17.59 2.68 -19.69
N HIS A 202 -16.42 2.21 -19.23
CA HIS A 202 -16.29 1.57 -17.92
C HIS A 202 -16.68 2.50 -16.76
N LEU A 203 -16.22 3.75 -16.79
CA LEU A 203 -16.51 4.72 -15.72
C LEU A 203 -17.99 5.09 -15.67
N LEU A 204 -18.62 5.30 -16.81
CA LEU A 204 -20.04 5.65 -16.89
C LEU A 204 -20.95 4.45 -16.54
N GLU A 205 -20.78 3.31 -17.23
CA GLU A 205 -21.71 2.19 -17.15
C GLU A 205 -21.47 1.26 -15.94
N LYS A 206 -20.21 1.10 -15.52
CA LYS A 206 -19.86 0.17 -14.42
C LYS A 206 -19.59 0.87 -13.09
N ARG A 207 -19.33 2.19 -13.11
CA ARG A 207 -19.02 2.96 -11.90
C ARG A 207 -20.03 4.05 -11.61
N GLY A 208 -20.94 4.33 -12.54
CA GLY A 208 -21.98 5.34 -12.39
C GLY A 208 -21.44 6.77 -12.26
N LEU A 209 -20.19 7.02 -12.71
CA LEU A 209 -19.62 8.36 -12.73
C LEU A 209 -20.25 9.19 -13.82
N LYS A 210 -20.19 10.50 -13.69
CA LYS A 210 -20.54 11.45 -14.75
C LYS A 210 -19.27 11.98 -15.43
N GLU A 211 -19.39 12.49 -16.65
CA GLU A 211 -18.25 13.04 -17.38
C GLU A 211 -17.61 14.24 -16.68
N GLU A 212 -18.39 15.02 -15.96
CA GLU A 212 -17.92 16.15 -15.14
C GLU A 212 -16.95 15.74 -14.03
N ASP A 213 -16.95 14.45 -13.63
CA ASP A 213 -16.08 13.92 -12.58
C ASP A 213 -14.71 13.46 -13.11
N PHE A 214 -14.51 13.46 -14.42
CA PHE A 214 -13.26 12.91 -15.01
C PHE A 214 -12.02 13.76 -14.75
N GLY A 215 -12.15 14.92 -14.12
CA GLY A 215 -11.03 15.78 -13.72
C GLY A 215 -10.03 15.18 -12.73
N GLU A 216 -10.32 13.98 -12.20
CA GLU A 216 -9.42 13.23 -11.32
C GLU A 216 -9.06 11.85 -11.87
N TYR A 217 -9.27 11.63 -13.18
CA TYR A 217 -9.05 10.36 -13.85
C TYR A 217 -8.31 10.58 -15.17
N PHE A 218 -7.46 9.62 -15.54
CA PHE A 218 -6.78 9.61 -16.83
C PHE A 218 -6.53 8.18 -17.33
N SER A 219 -6.28 8.01 -18.62
CA SER A 219 -5.83 6.73 -19.19
C SER A 219 -4.32 6.72 -19.27
N PHE A 220 -3.66 5.70 -18.74
CA PHE A 220 -2.22 5.57 -18.92
C PHE A 220 -1.87 5.43 -20.40
N PRO A 221 -0.86 6.15 -20.92
CA PRO A 221 -0.40 6.00 -22.29
C PRO A 221 0.26 4.64 -22.52
N GLU A 222 0.17 4.14 -23.75
CA GLU A 222 0.83 2.91 -24.17
C GLU A 222 2.36 3.07 -24.16
N ASP A 223 2.86 4.24 -24.61
CA ASP A 223 4.27 4.61 -24.56
C ASP A 223 4.54 5.56 -23.38
N SER A 224 5.42 5.14 -22.48
CA SER A 224 5.81 5.90 -21.29
C SER A 224 7.13 6.69 -21.45
N SER A 225 7.82 6.57 -22.59
CA SER A 225 9.19 7.11 -22.79
C SER A 225 9.26 8.64 -22.74
N GLU A 226 8.24 9.34 -23.21
CA GLU A 226 8.19 10.80 -23.28
C GLU A 226 7.28 11.45 -22.23
N VAL A 227 6.66 10.65 -21.35
CA VAL A 227 5.67 11.15 -20.38
C VAL A 227 6.26 12.23 -19.48
N GLY A 228 7.43 12.02 -18.89
CA GLY A 228 8.05 13.00 -18.00
C GLY A 228 8.42 14.30 -18.71
N THR A 229 8.87 14.23 -19.96
CA THR A 229 9.16 15.41 -20.78
C THR A 229 7.87 16.20 -21.05
N LYS A 230 6.81 15.52 -21.49
CA LYS A 230 5.50 16.17 -21.77
C LYS A 230 4.88 16.78 -20.52
N VAL A 231 4.95 16.08 -19.38
CA VAL A 231 4.46 16.60 -18.09
C VAL A 231 5.19 17.88 -17.70
N ARG A 232 6.53 17.91 -17.79
CA ARG A 232 7.30 19.11 -17.50
C ARG A 232 6.98 20.27 -18.45
N GLN A 233 6.86 19.99 -19.76
CA GLN A 233 6.50 21.00 -20.76
C GLN A 233 5.10 21.56 -20.48
N TRP A 234 4.13 20.72 -20.13
CA TRP A 234 2.77 21.13 -19.81
C TRP A 234 2.74 22.04 -18.56
N ILE A 235 3.49 21.69 -17.50
CA ILE A 235 3.58 22.52 -16.28
C ILE A 235 4.20 23.89 -16.63
N ASN A 236 5.30 23.89 -17.39
CA ASN A 236 5.91 25.15 -17.83
C ASN A 236 4.94 26.01 -18.69
N TRP A 237 4.16 25.35 -19.53
CA TRP A 237 3.13 26.03 -20.31
C TRP A 237 2.07 26.68 -19.41
N LYS A 238 1.56 25.96 -18.44
CA LYS A 238 0.57 26.50 -17.49
C LYS A 238 1.13 27.66 -16.66
N GLU A 239 2.39 27.60 -16.28
CA GLU A 239 3.04 28.72 -15.59
C GLU A 239 3.23 29.94 -16.53
N ALA A 240 3.56 29.72 -17.81
CA ALA A 240 3.64 30.79 -18.79
C ALA A 240 2.28 31.48 -19.02
N GLU A 241 1.18 30.70 -19.12
CA GLU A 241 -0.18 31.24 -19.19
C GLU A 241 -0.48 32.16 -17.98
N LYS A 242 -0.18 31.72 -16.76
CA LYS A 242 -0.38 32.50 -15.54
C LYS A 242 0.47 33.79 -15.50
N MET A 243 1.72 33.72 -15.99
CA MET A 243 2.66 34.86 -15.90
C MET A 243 2.41 35.94 -16.97
N PHE A 244 1.96 35.54 -18.16
CA PHE A 244 1.98 36.40 -19.33
C PHE A 244 0.63 36.56 -20.03
N ASP A 245 -0.40 35.84 -19.57
CA ASP A 245 -1.74 35.78 -20.22
C ASP A 245 -1.64 35.57 -21.75
N THR A 246 -0.70 34.70 -22.16
CA THR A 246 -0.39 34.48 -23.59
C THR A 246 -0.04 33.02 -23.86
N ASN A 247 -0.16 32.64 -25.13
CA ASN A 247 0.26 31.33 -25.60
C ASN A 247 1.78 31.18 -25.46
N PRO A 248 2.30 30.14 -24.78
CA PRO A 248 3.73 29.93 -24.57
C PRO A 248 4.55 29.73 -25.86
N TYR A 249 3.91 29.36 -26.97
CA TYR A 249 4.57 29.28 -28.28
C TYR A 249 4.90 30.67 -28.88
N SER A 250 4.37 31.75 -28.30
CA SER A 250 4.63 33.13 -28.70
C SER A 250 5.52 33.91 -27.75
N LEU A 251 6.22 33.22 -26.82
CA LEU A 251 7.14 33.87 -25.91
C LEU A 251 8.39 34.34 -26.64
N ASP A 252 8.72 35.64 -26.48
CA ASP A 252 10.02 36.17 -26.84
C ASP A 252 11.13 35.68 -25.88
N ALA A 253 12.38 35.97 -26.21
CA ALA A 253 13.52 35.53 -25.42
C ALA A 253 13.49 36.04 -23.96
N GLU A 254 13.06 37.28 -23.74
CA GLU A 254 12.97 37.87 -22.41
C GLU A 254 11.91 37.18 -21.55
N ARG A 255 10.72 36.93 -22.09
CA ARG A 255 9.65 36.19 -21.40
C ARG A 255 10.03 34.76 -21.12
N LEU A 256 10.72 34.10 -22.05
CA LEU A 256 11.24 32.75 -21.86
C LEU A 256 12.27 32.71 -20.71
N GLU A 257 13.19 33.65 -20.67
CA GLU A 257 14.16 33.77 -19.57
C GLU A 257 13.46 33.99 -18.21
N ARG A 258 12.47 34.87 -18.16
CA ARG A 258 11.65 35.08 -16.96
C ARG A 258 10.88 33.85 -16.53
N LEU A 259 10.33 33.07 -17.47
CA LEU A 259 9.68 31.79 -17.17
C LEU A 259 10.68 30.80 -16.58
N MET A 260 11.85 30.66 -17.19
CA MET A 260 12.88 29.74 -16.71
C MET A 260 13.49 30.18 -15.37
N ALA A 261 13.40 31.47 -15.03
CA ALA A 261 13.77 32.02 -13.74
C ALA A 261 12.70 31.81 -12.65
N ASN A 262 11.45 31.47 -13.03
CA ASN A 262 10.35 31.27 -12.10
C ASN A 262 10.71 30.19 -11.05
N PRO A 263 10.53 30.46 -9.75
CA PRO A 263 10.89 29.52 -8.68
C PRO A 263 10.18 28.17 -8.77
N PHE A 264 8.90 28.15 -9.18
CA PHE A 264 8.14 26.91 -9.32
C PHE A 264 8.62 26.08 -10.51
N VAL A 265 8.91 26.70 -11.66
CA VAL A 265 9.48 26.01 -12.83
C VAL A 265 10.83 25.39 -12.50
N LYS A 266 11.70 26.09 -11.75
CA LYS A 266 12.97 25.54 -11.24
C LYS A 266 12.74 24.36 -10.31
N LYS A 267 11.81 24.50 -9.38
CA LYS A 267 11.44 23.46 -8.43
C LYS A 267 10.93 22.18 -9.14
N VAL A 268 10.06 22.31 -10.14
CA VAL A 268 9.60 21.18 -10.96
C VAL A 268 10.74 20.51 -11.71
N LYS A 269 11.66 21.28 -12.30
CA LYS A 269 12.85 20.76 -12.98
C LYS A 269 13.70 19.89 -12.04
N GLU A 270 13.85 20.29 -10.79
CA GLU A 270 14.66 19.60 -9.78
C GLU A 270 13.92 18.40 -9.17
N GLN A 271 12.62 18.54 -8.92
CA GLN A 271 11.88 17.59 -8.08
C GLN A 271 11.01 16.59 -8.84
N LEU A 272 10.72 16.77 -10.14
CA LEU A 272 9.85 15.86 -10.87
C LEU A 272 10.30 14.39 -10.80
N ARG A 273 11.61 14.14 -10.71
CA ARG A 273 12.21 12.80 -10.52
C ARG A 273 11.85 12.15 -9.18
N TYR A 274 11.38 12.93 -8.20
CA TYR A 274 10.99 12.51 -6.86
C TYR A 274 9.47 12.44 -6.67
N VAL A 275 8.70 12.68 -7.73
CA VAL A 275 7.25 12.44 -7.74
C VAL A 275 7.01 10.94 -7.89
N PRO A 276 6.15 10.29 -7.05
CA PRO A 276 5.86 8.87 -7.18
C PRO A 276 5.37 8.53 -8.59
N GLY A 277 5.98 7.52 -9.19
CA GLY A 277 5.75 7.14 -10.59
C GLY A 277 6.82 7.63 -11.55
N PHE A 278 7.56 8.71 -11.22
CA PHE A 278 8.61 9.29 -12.07
C PHE A 278 10.01 9.00 -11.51
N TYR A 279 11.00 9.07 -12.38
CA TYR A 279 12.44 8.93 -12.08
C TYR A 279 13.28 9.50 -13.22
N LEU A 280 14.54 9.83 -12.95
CA LEU A 280 15.53 10.23 -13.96
C LEU A 280 16.28 8.99 -14.46
N ASN A 281 16.27 8.75 -15.76
CA ASN A 281 17.17 7.81 -16.41
C ASN A 281 18.48 8.52 -16.77
N LYS A 282 19.59 8.15 -16.10
CA LYS A 282 20.90 8.78 -16.28
C LYS A 282 21.56 8.48 -17.64
N GLN A 283 21.12 7.42 -18.33
CA GLN A 283 21.66 7.09 -19.66
C GLN A 283 21.07 8.00 -20.74
N THR A 284 19.79 8.31 -20.62
CA THR A 284 19.07 9.15 -21.58
C THR A 284 19.00 10.62 -21.16
N ASP A 285 19.33 10.93 -19.90
CA ASP A 285 19.15 12.22 -19.23
C ASP A 285 17.68 12.72 -19.30
N LYS A 286 16.72 11.78 -19.32
CA LYS A 286 15.30 12.08 -19.39
C LYS A 286 14.59 11.67 -18.11
N ILE A 287 13.56 12.45 -17.73
CA ILE A 287 12.59 12.02 -16.75
C ILE A 287 11.65 11.02 -17.44
N GLU A 288 11.64 9.82 -16.94
CA GLU A 288 10.78 8.73 -17.38
C GLU A 288 9.75 8.40 -16.28
N CYS A 289 8.76 7.58 -16.61
CA CYS A 289 7.81 7.09 -15.61
C CYS A 289 7.70 5.56 -15.64
N VAL A 290 7.28 5.00 -14.52
CA VAL A 290 6.98 3.57 -14.43
C VAL A 290 5.74 3.28 -15.27
N HIS A 291 5.92 2.45 -16.29
CA HIS A 291 4.83 2.04 -17.18
C HIS A 291 3.70 1.35 -16.41
N LYS A 292 2.47 1.75 -16.70
CA LYS A 292 1.24 1.14 -16.21
C LYS A 292 0.21 1.08 -17.33
N GLN A 293 -0.75 0.18 -17.18
CA GLN A 293 -1.91 0.07 -18.06
C GLN A 293 -3.20 0.23 -17.26
N GLY A 294 -4.19 0.90 -17.83
CA GLY A 294 -5.49 1.09 -17.23
C GLY A 294 -5.80 2.54 -16.87
N ILE A 295 -6.64 2.71 -15.88
CA ILE A 295 -7.12 4.03 -15.44
C ILE A 295 -6.33 4.48 -14.24
N GLY A 296 -5.75 5.69 -14.30
CA GLY A 296 -5.19 6.40 -13.15
C GLY A 296 -6.30 7.15 -12.41
N LEU A 297 -6.35 6.96 -11.10
CA LEU A 297 -7.29 7.58 -10.17
C LEU A 297 -6.48 8.45 -9.19
N LEU A 298 -6.67 9.75 -9.20
CA LEU A 298 -6.01 10.66 -8.26
C LEU A 298 -6.59 10.48 -6.86
N ALA A 299 -5.71 10.35 -5.87
CA ALA A 299 -6.08 10.50 -4.46
C ALA A 299 -5.88 11.96 -4.07
N VAL A 300 -6.96 12.67 -3.84
CA VAL A 300 -6.97 14.10 -3.55
C VAL A 300 -7.25 14.32 -2.06
N GLY A 301 -6.41 15.11 -1.40
CA GLY A 301 -6.55 15.44 0.01
C GLY A 301 -7.59 16.53 0.27
N PRO A 302 -7.89 16.84 1.54
CA PRO A 302 -8.82 17.91 1.91
C PRO A 302 -8.33 19.32 1.56
N ASP A 303 -7.06 19.45 1.19
CA ASP A 303 -6.43 20.66 0.67
C ASP A 303 -6.58 20.82 -0.85
N GLY A 304 -7.30 19.90 -1.50
CA GLY A 304 -7.48 19.87 -2.95
C GLY A 304 -6.27 19.36 -3.74
N LEU A 305 -5.16 19.02 -3.07
CA LEU A 305 -3.95 18.57 -3.72
C LEU A 305 -3.97 17.04 -3.96
N ALA A 306 -3.57 16.62 -5.14
CA ALA A 306 -3.34 15.22 -5.45
C ALA A 306 -2.12 14.68 -4.71
N LYS A 307 -2.27 13.58 -3.98
CA LYS A 307 -1.24 12.96 -3.13
C LYS A 307 -0.66 11.68 -3.72
N GLY A 308 -1.37 11.05 -4.66
CA GLY A 308 -0.97 9.80 -5.27
C GLY A 308 -1.92 9.39 -6.40
N VAL A 309 -1.49 8.42 -7.18
CA VAL A 309 -2.30 7.82 -8.25
C VAL A 309 -2.47 6.34 -7.97
N GLN A 310 -3.73 5.91 -7.80
CA GLN A 310 -4.07 4.50 -7.80
C GLN A 310 -4.38 4.07 -9.24
N VAL A 311 -3.81 2.97 -9.67
CA VAL A 311 -4.00 2.43 -11.02
C VAL A 311 -4.99 1.28 -10.97
N GLN A 312 -6.08 1.40 -11.72
CA GLN A 312 -7.01 0.30 -11.95
C GLN A 312 -6.65 -0.41 -13.26
N ASN A 313 -6.18 -1.64 -13.16
CA ASN A 313 -5.96 -2.47 -14.34
C ASN A 313 -7.27 -3.20 -14.72
N LEU A 314 -7.75 -2.94 -15.93
CA LEU A 314 -8.99 -3.52 -16.47
C LEU A 314 -8.77 -4.80 -17.27
N ASP A 315 -7.53 -5.22 -17.52
CA ASP A 315 -7.24 -6.47 -18.22
C ASP A 315 -7.80 -7.67 -17.42
N PRO A 316 -8.71 -8.47 -18.00
CA PRO A 316 -9.23 -9.67 -17.34
C PRO A 316 -8.15 -10.72 -17.09
N ASN A 317 -7.11 -10.74 -17.93
CA ASN A 317 -5.98 -11.68 -17.84
C ASN A 317 -4.81 -11.16 -16.99
N ARG A 318 -4.99 -10.04 -16.28
CA ARG A 318 -3.94 -9.44 -15.48
C ARG A 318 -3.31 -10.40 -14.47
N LYS A 319 -2.00 -10.38 -14.39
CA LYS A 319 -1.25 -11.02 -13.32
C LYS A 319 -1.10 -10.04 -12.16
N GLY A 320 -1.78 -10.26 -11.04
CA GLY A 320 -1.65 -9.42 -9.85
C GLY A 320 -2.93 -8.68 -9.43
N ALA A 321 -2.78 -7.69 -8.56
CA ALA A 321 -3.91 -6.95 -8.00
C ALA A 321 -4.60 -6.06 -9.04
N LYS A 322 -5.93 -5.94 -8.91
CA LYS A 322 -6.75 -5.06 -9.75
C LYS A 322 -6.41 -3.58 -9.55
N TYR A 323 -6.06 -3.20 -8.33
CA TYR A 323 -5.66 -1.86 -7.95
C TYR A 323 -4.25 -1.89 -7.39
N VAL A 324 -3.39 -1.01 -7.88
CA VAL A 324 -2.01 -0.83 -7.39
C VAL A 324 -1.69 0.66 -7.33
N TRP A 325 -0.78 1.06 -6.45
CA TRP A 325 -0.27 2.43 -6.45
C TRP A 325 0.75 2.65 -7.55
N TRP A 326 0.71 3.81 -8.20
CA TRP A 326 1.75 4.23 -9.13
C TRP A 326 2.97 4.70 -8.32
N SER A 327 3.98 3.88 -8.31
CA SER A 327 5.20 4.05 -7.51
C SER A 327 6.43 3.83 -8.36
N SER A 328 7.44 4.63 -8.15
CA SER A 328 8.79 4.48 -8.70
C SER A 328 9.84 4.13 -7.65
N SER A 329 9.43 3.72 -6.46
CA SER A 329 10.32 3.37 -5.36
C SER A 329 11.33 2.25 -5.70
N SER A 330 11.01 1.38 -6.67
CA SER A 330 11.94 0.36 -7.19
C SER A 330 13.19 0.97 -7.85
N LYS A 331 13.12 2.25 -8.26
CA LYS A 331 14.22 2.96 -8.91
C LYS A 331 15.18 3.62 -7.93
N ILE A 332 14.81 3.72 -6.66
CA ILE A 332 15.66 4.30 -5.61
C ILE A 332 16.91 3.47 -5.42
N GLY A 333 18.08 4.09 -5.67
CA GLY A 333 19.38 3.43 -5.57
C GLY A 333 19.64 2.33 -6.60
N GLU A 334 18.81 2.19 -7.64
CA GLU A 334 19.08 1.36 -8.81
C GLU A 334 20.13 2.04 -9.70
N ILE A 335 21.16 1.29 -10.11
CA ILE A 335 22.25 1.83 -10.97
C ILE A 335 21.66 2.31 -12.30
N GLY A 336 22.04 3.52 -12.72
CA GLY A 336 21.57 4.14 -13.96
C GLY A 336 20.32 5.01 -13.78
N PHE A 337 19.72 5.06 -12.58
CA PHE A 337 18.56 5.89 -12.28
C PHE A 337 18.83 6.84 -11.11
N GLU A 338 18.02 7.88 -11.01
CA GLU A 338 18.02 8.84 -9.88
C GLU A 338 16.59 9.23 -9.53
N GLY A 339 16.34 9.46 -8.27
CA GLY A 339 15.00 9.73 -7.77
C GLY A 339 14.18 8.45 -7.58
N GLY A 340 12.92 8.55 -7.89
CA GLY A 340 11.92 7.55 -7.56
C GLY A 340 11.32 7.78 -6.16
N ALA A 341 10.03 7.50 -6.02
CA ALA A 341 9.31 7.65 -4.76
C ALA A 341 8.10 6.71 -4.67
N SER A 342 7.63 6.50 -3.43
CA SER A 342 6.38 5.81 -3.12
C SER A 342 5.29 6.82 -2.75
N PRO A 343 4.03 6.65 -3.16
CA PRO A 343 2.94 7.50 -2.71
C PRO A 343 2.51 7.23 -1.26
N GLY A 344 3.02 6.19 -0.59
CA GLY A 344 2.66 5.86 0.79
C GLY A 344 1.20 5.44 1.01
N SER A 345 0.51 5.01 -0.03
CA SER A 345 -0.92 4.59 0.01
C SER A 345 -1.85 5.67 0.61
N PRO A 346 -1.87 6.89 0.07
CA PRO A 346 -2.70 7.96 0.61
C PRO A 346 -4.19 7.61 0.54
N GLY A 347 -4.96 8.09 1.51
CA GLY A 347 -6.41 8.19 1.38
C GLY A 347 -6.79 9.41 0.54
N GLY A 348 -8.08 9.61 0.33
CA GLY A 348 -8.60 10.81 -0.32
C GLY A 348 -9.92 11.26 0.26
N VAL A 349 -10.31 12.47 -0.10
CA VAL A 349 -11.59 13.08 0.29
C VAL A 349 -12.33 13.49 -0.97
N ILE A 350 -13.61 13.20 -1.02
CA ILE A 350 -14.53 13.69 -2.05
C ILE A 350 -15.63 14.47 -1.35
N PHE A 351 -15.76 15.72 -1.73
CA PHE A 351 -16.82 16.58 -1.23
C PHE A 351 -18.14 16.36 -1.95
N PRO A 352 -19.28 16.74 -1.32
CA PRO A 352 -20.60 16.59 -1.94
C PRO A 352 -20.65 17.12 -3.37
N LYS A 353 -21.25 16.32 -4.25
CA LYS A 353 -21.47 16.63 -5.66
C LYS A 353 -22.96 16.86 -5.88
N ASN A 354 -23.43 17.74 -6.61
CA ASN A 354 -24.81 18.22 -6.77
C ASN A 354 -25.08 19.39 -5.81
N ASN A 355 -25.73 20.41 -6.29
CA ASN A 355 -26.16 21.67 -5.69
C ASN A 355 -26.56 21.61 -4.20
N PHE A 356 -25.60 21.17 -3.36
CA PHE A 356 -25.77 21.21 -1.90
C PHE A 356 -25.56 22.65 -1.42
N ASP A 357 -26.25 22.97 -0.32
CA ASP A 357 -26.12 24.22 0.41
C ASP A 357 -24.63 24.62 0.54
N ASN A 358 -24.31 25.89 0.37
CA ASN A 358 -22.97 26.45 0.54
C ASN A 358 -22.34 26.14 1.91
N ASN A 359 -23.15 25.71 2.87
CA ASN A 359 -22.72 25.34 4.22
C ASN A 359 -22.40 23.86 4.39
N TYR A 360 -22.25 23.08 3.30
CA TYR A 360 -22.01 21.62 3.38
C TYR A 360 -20.76 21.24 4.20
N MET A 361 -19.78 22.13 4.25
CA MET A 361 -18.58 21.91 5.08
C MET A 361 -18.89 21.78 6.57
N GLU A 362 -20.00 22.34 7.05
CA GLU A 362 -20.43 22.24 8.43
C GLU A 362 -21.54 21.19 8.65
N THR A 363 -22.39 20.97 7.65
CA THR A 363 -23.62 20.20 7.79
C THR A 363 -23.56 18.78 7.22
N ALA A 364 -22.82 18.56 6.12
CA ALA A 364 -22.77 17.27 5.46
C ALA A 364 -22.16 16.18 6.35
N PRO A 365 -22.76 14.98 6.42
CA PRO A 365 -22.20 13.86 7.16
C PRO A 365 -20.83 13.45 6.62
N ILE A 366 -19.89 13.08 7.52
CA ILE A 366 -18.63 12.47 7.13
C ILE A 366 -18.81 10.95 7.09
N VAL A 367 -18.49 10.33 5.94
CA VAL A 367 -18.57 8.88 5.76
C VAL A 367 -17.21 8.35 5.32
N ILE A 368 -16.68 7.37 6.06
CA ILE A 368 -15.44 6.65 5.73
C ILE A 368 -15.80 5.40 4.94
N THR A 369 -15.13 5.16 3.80
CA THR A 369 -15.34 3.97 2.98
C THR A 369 -14.03 3.39 2.44
N GLU A 370 -14.10 2.27 1.71
CA GLU A 370 -12.96 1.66 1.03
C GLU A 370 -13.03 1.92 -0.48
N GLY A 371 -12.03 2.65 -1.00
CA GLY A 371 -11.86 2.90 -2.43
C GLY A 371 -12.65 4.10 -2.96
N LYS A 372 -12.08 4.71 -4.01
CA LYS A 372 -12.54 5.99 -4.57
C LYS A 372 -13.96 5.93 -5.15
N TYR A 373 -14.32 4.88 -5.88
CA TYR A 373 -15.64 4.82 -6.53
C TYR A 373 -16.81 4.80 -5.54
N LYS A 374 -16.64 4.15 -4.39
CA LYS A 374 -17.64 4.17 -3.34
C LYS A 374 -17.74 5.55 -2.67
N ALA A 375 -16.60 6.22 -2.53
CA ALA A 375 -16.58 7.60 -2.06
C ALA A 375 -17.29 8.55 -3.05
N GLU A 376 -17.12 8.34 -4.35
CA GLU A 376 -17.88 9.06 -5.38
C GLU A 376 -19.39 8.87 -5.22
N ALA A 377 -19.83 7.61 -5.07
CA ALA A 377 -21.24 7.29 -4.87
C ALA A 377 -21.81 7.94 -3.59
N LEU A 378 -21.04 7.96 -2.49
CA LEU A 378 -21.41 8.64 -1.25
C LEU A 378 -21.48 10.16 -1.40
N ALA A 379 -20.54 10.75 -2.14
CA ALA A 379 -20.51 12.19 -2.40
C ALA A 379 -21.72 12.65 -3.23
N TYR A 380 -22.18 11.84 -4.18
CA TYR A 380 -23.44 12.09 -4.91
C TYR A 380 -24.68 12.08 -4.01
N GLN A 381 -24.60 11.43 -2.84
CA GLN A 381 -25.66 11.42 -1.84
C GLN A 381 -25.51 12.53 -0.79
N GLY A 382 -24.65 13.52 -1.02
CA GLY A 382 -24.49 14.67 -0.15
C GLY A 382 -23.56 14.48 1.03
N ASN A 383 -22.73 13.44 1.02
CA ASN A 383 -21.79 13.18 2.10
C ASN A 383 -20.39 13.71 1.76
N ILE A 384 -19.64 14.12 2.79
CA ILE A 384 -18.18 14.23 2.68
C ILE A 384 -17.63 12.82 2.82
N ALA A 385 -17.12 12.26 1.71
CA ALA A 385 -16.64 10.89 1.67
C ALA A 385 -15.12 10.83 1.80
N ILE A 386 -14.64 10.19 2.86
CA ILE A 386 -13.21 9.89 3.04
C ILE A 386 -12.99 8.44 2.68
N TYR A 387 -12.00 8.14 1.85
CA TYR A 387 -11.72 6.76 1.49
C TYR A 387 -10.30 6.34 1.80
N VAL A 388 -10.17 5.07 2.19
CA VAL A 388 -8.91 4.35 2.30
C VAL A 388 -8.69 3.51 1.05
N SER A 389 -7.43 3.30 0.65
CA SER A 389 -7.08 2.40 -0.46
C SER A 389 -7.23 0.92 -0.11
N GLY A 390 -7.37 0.63 1.16
CA GLY A 390 -7.61 -0.66 1.77
C GLY A 390 -7.75 -0.48 3.27
N VAL A 391 -8.58 -1.28 3.92
CA VAL A 391 -8.92 -1.11 5.34
C VAL A 391 -7.71 -1.09 6.28
N GLY A 392 -6.59 -1.70 5.90
CA GLY A 392 -5.34 -1.69 6.66
C GLY A 392 -4.62 -0.34 6.68
N THR A 393 -4.91 0.55 5.73
CA THR A 393 -4.25 1.87 5.61
C THR A 393 -5.02 3.01 6.30
N TRP A 394 -5.95 2.69 7.17
CA TRP A 394 -6.84 3.64 7.83
C TRP A 394 -6.12 4.77 8.59
N LYS A 395 -4.91 4.54 9.10
CA LYS A 395 -4.14 5.57 9.80
C LYS A 395 -3.86 6.79 8.91
N ASN A 396 -3.74 6.58 7.60
CA ASN A 396 -3.42 7.63 6.65
C ASN A 396 -4.55 8.67 6.47
N ILE A 397 -5.78 8.35 6.88
CA ILE A 397 -6.91 9.29 6.80
C ILE A 397 -7.16 10.07 8.08
N ILE A 398 -6.53 9.72 9.19
CA ILE A 398 -6.74 10.42 10.49
C ILE A 398 -6.44 11.92 10.39
N PRO A 399 -5.31 12.37 9.79
CA PRO A 399 -5.06 13.80 9.63
C PRO A 399 -6.07 14.51 8.70
N MET A 400 -6.69 13.77 7.78
CA MET A 400 -7.75 14.31 6.91
C MET A 400 -9.03 14.55 7.68
N ILE A 401 -9.41 13.59 8.54
CA ILE A 401 -10.58 13.69 9.41
C ILE A 401 -10.46 14.90 10.34
N GLU A 402 -9.30 15.10 10.94
CA GLU A 402 -9.03 16.25 11.82
C GLU A 402 -9.27 17.58 11.11
N LYS A 403 -8.82 17.70 9.85
CA LYS A 403 -8.96 18.93 9.05
C LYS A 403 -10.41 19.27 8.67
N ILE A 404 -11.26 18.25 8.50
CA ILE A 404 -12.65 18.45 8.03
C ILE A 404 -13.70 18.21 9.10
N ARG A 405 -13.27 17.89 10.31
CA ARG A 405 -14.16 17.52 11.43
C ARG A 405 -15.26 18.54 11.69
N GLY A 406 -14.94 19.83 11.75
CA GLY A 406 -15.88 20.86 12.22
C GLY A 406 -16.43 20.53 13.61
N ASN A 407 -17.73 20.79 13.83
CA ASN A 407 -18.44 20.52 15.08
C ASN A 407 -19.13 19.15 15.12
N ARG A 408 -18.78 18.22 14.23
CA ARG A 408 -19.47 16.93 14.12
C ARG A 408 -19.10 16.00 15.26
N GLU A 409 -20.14 15.45 15.90
CA GLU A 409 -19.99 14.39 16.91
C GLU A 409 -20.07 12.99 16.29
N LYS A 410 -20.84 12.83 15.22
CA LYS A 410 -21.04 11.55 14.53
C LYS A 410 -20.12 11.43 13.33
N ILE A 411 -19.59 10.24 13.11
CA ILE A 411 -18.88 9.87 11.90
C ILE A 411 -19.34 8.47 11.46
N TYR A 412 -19.56 8.30 10.18
CA TYR A 412 -20.10 7.06 9.64
C TYR A 412 -18.99 6.23 8.98
N VAL A 413 -19.11 4.91 9.05
CA VAL A 413 -18.20 3.96 8.42
C VAL A 413 -19.02 3.02 7.54
N ALA A 414 -18.84 3.12 6.23
CA ALA A 414 -19.51 2.35 5.19
C ALA A 414 -18.50 1.53 4.39
N PHE A 415 -18.00 0.44 5.00
CA PHE A 415 -17.15 -0.51 4.29
C PHE A 415 -18.02 -1.48 3.46
N ASP A 416 -17.37 -2.33 2.65
CA ASP A 416 -18.09 -3.30 1.83
C ASP A 416 -18.99 -4.20 2.69
N ALA A 417 -20.13 -4.63 2.16
CA ALA A 417 -21.08 -5.49 2.87
C ALA A 417 -20.46 -6.78 3.41
N ASP A 418 -19.39 -7.26 2.79
CA ASP A 418 -18.66 -8.46 3.24
C ASP A 418 -17.82 -8.24 4.52
N VAL A 419 -17.81 -7.03 5.10
CA VAL A 419 -17.23 -6.76 6.43
C VAL A 419 -17.86 -7.64 7.51
N MET A 420 -19.13 -7.98 7.35
CA MET A 420 -19.87 -8.83 8.26
C MET A 420 -19.42 -10.29 8.26
N GLY A 421 -18.76 -10.75 7.19
CA GLY A 421 -18.23 -12.12 7.07
C GLY A 421 -16.71 -12.23 7.20
N LYS A 422 -15.96 -11.11 7.14
CA LYS A 422 -14.49 -11.12 7.02
C LYS A 422 -13.77 -10.68 8.29
N ILE A 423 -13.19 -11.63 9.01
CA ILE A 423 -12.38 -11.35 10.20
C ILE A 423 -11.17 -10.48 9.91
N SER A 424 -10.54 -10.64 8.73
CA SER A 424 -9.40 -9.81 8.33
C SER A 424 -9.74 -8.32 8.23
N VAL A 425 -10.99 -8.00 7.88
CA VAL A 425 -11.50 -6.62 7.80
C VAL A 425 -11.95 -6.13 9.18
N PHE A 426 -12.45 -7.02 10.03
CA PHE A 426 -12.96 -6.67 11.36
C PHE A 426 -11.89 -6.09 12.30
N LYS A 427 -10.65 -6.63 12.28
CA LYS A 427 -9.57 -6.10 13.12
C LYS A 427 -9.24 -4.64 12.81
N PRO A 428 -8.95 -4.25 11.55
CA PRO A 428 -8.76 -2.84 11.18
C PRO A 428 -9.99 -1.98 11.47
N LEU A 429 -11.20 -2.49 11.23
CA LEU A 429 -12.44 -1.78 11.54
C LEU A 429 -12.55 -1.45 13.02
N LYS A 430 -12.31 -2.41 13.90
CA LYS A 430 -12.31 -2.18 15.36
C LYS A 430 -11.26 -1.14 15.75
N ALA A 431 -10.08 -1.17 15.12
CA ALA A 431 -9.00 -0.23 15.40
C ALA A 431 -9.35 1.20 14.98
N ILE A 432 -9.89 1.40 13.77
CA ILE A 432 -10.32 2.72 13.32
C ILE A 432 -11.47 3.25 14.20
N CYS A 433 -12.48 2.44 14.54
CA CYS A 433 -13.56 2.86 15.41
C CYS A 433 -13.07 3.27 16.80
N LYS A 434 -12.07 2.57 17.35
CA LYS A 434 -11.41 2.95 18.62
C LYS A 434 -10.74 4.32 18.49
N GLU A 435 -10.00 4.55 17.40
CA GLU A 435 -9.30 5.82 17.19
C GLU A 435 -10.29 6.98 17.00
N LEU A 436 -11.34 6.78 16.21
CA LEU A 436 -12.41 7.79 16.07
C LEU A 436 -13.05 8.18 17.40
N LYS A 437 -13.21 7.22 18.33
CA LYS A 437 -13.67 7.51 19.69
C LYS A 437 -12.66 8.29 20.50
N ASN A 438 -11.37 7.95 20.40
CA ASN A 438 -10.30 8.71 21.05
C ASN A 438 -10.30 10.18 20.58
N MET A 439 -10.63 10.41 19.31
CA MET A 439 -10.83 11.74 18.73
C MET A 439 -12.14 12.43 19.19
N GLY A 440 -13.00 11.76 19.97
CA GLY A 440 -14.26 12.29 20.49
C GLY A 440 -15.45 12.12 19.55
N PHE A 441 -15.37 11.28 18.53
CA PHE A 441 -16.51 10.95 17.68
C PHE A 441 -17.35 9.81 18.26
N LYS A 442 -18.60 9.74 17.80
CA LYS A 442 -19.52 8.61 17.95
C LYS A 442 -19.58 7.85 16.62
N PRO A 443 -18.72 6.82 16.40
CA PRO A 443 -18.69 6.10 15.13
C PRO A 443 -19.95 5.26 14.95
N ILE A 444 -20.56 5.36 13.77
CA ILE A 444 -21.77 4.63 13.35
C ILE A 444 -21.42 3.79 12.13
N MET A 445 -21.68 2.50 12.20
CA MET A 445 -21.54 1.59 11.05
C MET A 445 -22.77 1.71 10.16
N LEU A 446 -22.53 1.88 8.84
CA LEU A 446 -23.54 1.71 7.82
C LEU A 446 -23.36 0.33 7.20
N VAL A 447 -24.37 -0.51 7.29
CA VAL A 447 -24.34 -1.90 6.84
C VAL A 447 -25.57 -2.24 6.00
N TRP A 448 -25.40 -3.16 5.06
CA TRP A 448 -26.46 -3.69 4.19
C TRP A 448 -26.19 -5.13 3.83
N SER A 449 -27.22 -5.89 3.44
CA SER A 449 -27.03 -7.27 2.97
C SER A 449 -26.20 -7.31 1.70
N ILE A 450 -25.32 -8.30 1.60
CA ILE A 450 -24.45 -8.52 0.43
C ILE A 450 -25.27 -8.79 -0.85
N GLU A 451 -26.50 -9.28 -0.71
CA GLU A 451 -27.43 -9.47 -1.83
C GLU A 451 -27.85 -8.15 -2.50
N ASN A 452 -27.74 -7.04 -1.78
CA ASN A 452 -28.04 -5.70 -2.28
C ASN A 452 -26.82 -5.01 -2.91
N GLY A 453 -25.72 -5.75 -3.13
CA GLY A 453 -24.47 -5.26 -3.69
C GLY A 453 -23.33 -5.33 -2.70
N LYS A 454 -22.11 -5.52 -3.21
CA LYS A 454 -20.93 -5.61 -2.35
C LYS A 454 -20.49 -4.25 -1.82
N GLY A 455 -20.30 -3.28 -2.71
CA GLY A 455 -19.91 -1.92 -2.40
C GLY A 455 -21.11 -0.99 -2.26
N PHE A 456 -20.91 0.20 -1.69
CA PHE A 456 -21.95 1.22 -1.63
C PHE A 456 -22.37 1.71 -3.03
N ASP A 457 -21.42 1.76 -3.96
CA ASP A 457 -21.66 2.03 -5.37
C ASP A 457 -22.60 0.98 -6.00
N ASP A 458 -22.40 -0.30 -5.70
CA ASP A 458 -23.27 -1.39 -6.17
C ASP A 458 -24.67 -1.28 -5.54
N LEU A 459 -24.77 -0.98 -4.24
CA LEU A 459 -26.05 -0.79 -3.54
C LEU A 459 -26.89 0.31 -4.19
N VAL A 460 -26.30 1.48 -4.42
CA VAL A 460 -27.00 2.61 -5.06
C VAL A 460 -27.38 2.29 -6.50
N HIS A 461 -26.50 1.61 -7.22
CA HIS A 461 -26.77 1.21 -8.62
C HIS A 461 -27.94 0.21 -8.71
N LEU A 462 -27.98 -0.79 -7.84
CA LEU A 462 -29.00 -1.85 -7.86
C LEU A 462 -30.37 -1.39 -7.35
N LYS A 463 -30.38 -0.52 -6.33
CA LYS A 463 -31.64 -0.08 -5.67
C LYS A 463 -32.14 1.29 -6.16
N GLY A 464 -31.30 2.03 -6.85
CA GLY A 464 -31.58 3.40 -7.28
C GLY A 464 -31.46 4.43 -6.17
N VAL A 465 -31.16 5.66 -6.57
CA VAL A 465 -30.90 6.80 -5.66
C VAL A 465 -32.07 7.09 -4.71
N ALA A 466 -33.31 6.86 -5.16
CA ALA A 466 -34.51 7.11 -4.35
C ALA A 466 -34.75 6.06 -3.26
N HIS A 467 -34.22 4.84 -3.38
CA HIS A 467 -34.62 3.71 -2.56
C HIS A 467 -33.50 3.04 -1.79
N TYR A 468 -32.20 3.30 -2.08
CA TYR A 468 -31.10 2.60 -1.44
C TYR A 468 -31.11 2.71 0.09
N LYS A 469 -31.62 3.83 0.65
CA LYS A 469 -31.71 4.06 2.09
C LYS A 469 -32.57 3.03 2.81
N LEU A 470 -33.57 2.45 2.17
CA LEU A 470 -34.43 1.41 2.73
C LEU A 470 -33.66 0.10 3.01
N TYR A 471 -32.51 -0.08 2.38
CA TYR A 471 -31.65 -1.26 2.53
C TYR A 471 -30.41 -1.01 3.38
N LEU A 472 -30.25 0.23 3.87
CA LEU A 472 -29.14 0.65 4.68
C LEU A 472 -29.53 0.67 6.16
N LYS A 473 -28.68 0.13 7.02
CA LYS A 473 -28.87 0.15 8.47
C LYS A 473 -27.73 0.86 9.15
N ALA A 474 -28.05 1.67 10.13
CA ALA A 474 -27.09 2.36 10.98
C ALA A 474 -27.05 1.68 12.35
N ILE A 475 -25.85 1.33 12.81
CA ILE A 475 -25.63 0.70 14.11
C ILE A 475 -24.41 1.32 14.80
N ARG A 476 -24.47 1.52 16.12
CA ARG A 476 -23.30 1.99 16.88
C ARG A 476 -22.14 1.00 16.75
N SER A 477 -20.94 1.53 16.58
CA SER A 477 -19.77 0.67 16.35
C SER A 477 -19.48 -0.31 17.50
N GLU A 478 -19.81 0.07 18.76
CA GLU A 478 -19.69 -0.82 19.92
C GLU A 478 -20.60 -2.04 19.80
N GLU A 479 -21.84 -1.77 19.48
CA GLU A 479 -22.88 -2.78 19.34
C GLU A 479 -22.56 -3.74 18.20
N PHE A 480 -22.15 -3.20 17.04
CA PHE A 480 -21.67 -4.02 15.93
C PHE A 480 -20.52 -4.94 16.36
N VAL A 481 -19.51 -4.41 17.07
CA VAL A 481 -18.36 -5.17 17.57
C VAL A 481 -18.77 -6.26 18.54
N GLN A 482 -19.73 -5.99 19.44
CA GLN A 482 -20.23 -6.96 20.41
C GLN A 482 -20.99 -8.10 19.72
N ILE A 483 -21.89 -7.79 18.80
CA ILE A 483 -22.66 -8.78 18.03
C ILE A 483 -21.70 -9.66 17.21
N PHE A 484 -20.76 -9.04 16.50
CA PHE A 484 -19.77 -9.76 15.73
C PHE A 484 -18.95 -10.74 16.59
N ALA A 485 -18.45 -10.29 17.73
CA ALA A 485 -17.67 -11.13 18.64
C ALA A 485 -18.50 -12.29 19.21
N ALA A 486 -19.77 -12.05 19.57
CA ALA A 486 -20.67 -13.08 20.07
C ALA A 486 -20.95 -14.16 19.02
N ILE A 487 -21.25 -13.77 17.79
CA ILE A 487 -21.52 -14.70 16.69
C ILE A 487 -20.26 -15.49 16.34
N VAL A 488 -19.08 -14.87 16.27
CA VAL A 488 -17.81 -15.59 16.05
C VAL A 488 -17.58 -16.64 17.13
N LYS A 489 -17.79 -16.29 18.42
CA LYS A 489 -17.64 -17.23 19.53
C LYS A 489 -18.61 -18.43 19.41
N ALA A 490 -19.87 -18.15 19.07
CA ALA A 490 -20.89 -19.20 18.89
C ALA A 490 -20.54 -20.14 17.72
N LEU A 491 -20.14 -19.60 16.58
CA LEU A 491 -19.74 -20.39 15.41
C LEU A 491 -18.51 -21.27 15.67
N LEU A 492 -17.51 -20.76 16.39
CA LEU A 492 -16.34 -21.56 16.78
C LEU A 492 -16.74 -22.74 17.67
N ALA A 493 -17.63 -22.52 18.65
CA ALA A 493 -18.15 -23.57 19.52
C ALA A 493 -18.93 -24.64 18.74
N GLU A 494 -19.81 -24.25 17.81
CA GLU A 494 -20.57 -25.17 16.95
C GLU A 494 -19.68 -25.98 16.01
N MET A 495 -18.57 -25.39 15.54
CA MET A 495 -17.59 -26.08 14.70
C MET A 495 -16.61 -26.94 15.52
N GLY A 496 -16.71 -26.95 16.85
CA GLY A 496 -15.84 -27.71 17.73
C GLY A 496 -14.39 -27.24 17.73
N VAL A 497 -14.14 -25.95 17.42
CA VAL A 497 -12.78 -25.39 17.33
C VAL A 497 -12.59 -24.27 18.35
N SER A 498 -11.40 -24.19 18.95
CA SER A 498 -11.08 -23.18 19.96
C SER A 498 -10.70 -21.82 19.38
N SER A 499 -10.31 -21.78 18.10
CA SER A 499 -9.86 -20.54 17.45
C SER A 499 -9.96 -20.63 15.92
N ILE A 500 -10.00 -19.48 15.28
CA ILE A 500 -10.00 -19.33 13.81
C ILE A 500 -8.73 -19.90 13.19
N SER A 501 -7.59 -19.80 13.88
CA SER A 501 -6.32 -20.36 13.42
C SER A 501 -6.37 -21.88 13.20
N ALA A 502 -7.27 -22.58 13.87
CA ALA A 502 -7.42 -24.03 13.71
C ALA A 502 -7.82 -24.47 12.27
N PHE A 503 -8.46 -23.58 11.50
CA PHE A 503 -8.91 -23.88 10.14
C PHE A 503 -8.48 -22.87 9.08
N GLN A 504 -7.65 -21.90 9.41
CA GLN A 504 -7.19 -20.85 8.47
C GLN A 504 -6.56 -21.43 7.18
N ASN A 505 -5.90 -22.57 7.29
CA ASN A 505 -5.29 -23.27 6.15
C ASN A 505 -6.25 -24.21 5.41
N ASN A 506 -7.47 -24.42 5.92
CA ASN A 506 -8.50 -25.18 5.27
C ASN A 506 -9.45 -24.25 4.53
N LYS A 507 -9.29 -24.13 3.21
CA LYS A 507 -10.06 -23.22 2.37
C LYS A 507 -11.57 -23.47 2.45
N GLU A 508 -12.00 -24.71 2.51
CA GLU A 508 -13.41 -25.09 2.58
C GLU A 508 -14.03 -24.67 3.92
N MET A 509 -13.38 -25.02 5.04
CA MET A 509 -13.84 -24.61 6.37
C MET A 509 -13.85 -23.09 6.51
N ASN A 510 -12.84 -22.39 5.99
CA ASN A 510 -12.78 -20.93 6.04
C ASN A 510 -13.91 -20.29 5.23
N ASN A 511 -14.21 -20.81 4.04
CA ASN A 511 -15.33 -20.32 3.23
C ASN A 511 -16.68 -20.58 3.92
N LYS A 512 -16.87 -21.78 4.50
CA LYS A 512 -18.07 -22.13 5.27
C LYS A 512 -18.25 -21.20 6.47
N PHE A 513 -17.19 -20.98 7.24
CA PHE A 513 -17.21 -20.06 8.38
C PHE A 513 -17.58 -18.64 7.95
N THR A 514 -16.93 -18.12 6.91
CA THR A 514 -17.17 -16.77 6.36
C THR A 514 -18.64 -16.60 5.92
N SER A 515 -19.19 -17.59 5.21
CA SER A 515 -20.58 -17.57 4.75
C SER A 515 -21.58 -17.62 5.91
N LEU A 516 -21.34 -18.49 6.90
CA LEU A 516 -22.19 -18.58 8.09
C LEU A 516 -22.13 -17.30 8.94
N LEU A 517 -20.94 -16.74 9.11
CA LEU A 517 -20.76 -15.49 9.85
C LEU A 517 -21.51 -14.34 9.17
N GLN A 518 -21.36 -14.20 7.84
CA GLN A 518 -22.09 -13.18 7.05
C GLN A 518 -23.61 -13.32 7.25
N LYS A 519 -24.14 -14.52 7.06
CA LYS A 519 -25.57 -14.79 7.21
C LYS A 519 -26.08 -14.44 8.60
N ARG A 520 -25.42 -14.91 9.67
CA ARG A 520 -25.83 -14.64 11.05
C ARG A 520 -25.71 -13.17 11.45
N MET A 521 -24.72 -12.48 10.95
CA MET A 521 -24.60 -11.04 11.14
C MET A 521 -25.76 -10.31 10.49
N GLU A 522 -26.12 -10.66 9.25
CA GLU A 522 -27.26 -10.06 8.54
C GLU A 522 -28.58 -10.34 9.28
N GLU A 523 -28.80 -11.57 9.75
CA GLU A 523 -29.97 -11.96 10.56
C GLU A 523 -30.03 -11.17 11.88
N ALA A 524 -28.93 -11.11 12.62
CA ALA A 524 -28.88 -10.39 13.90
C ALA A 524 -29.14 -8.88 13.72
N LEU A 525 -28.56 -8.29 12.68
CA LEU A 525 -28.74 -6.87 12.39
C LEU A 525 -30.14 -6.55 11.83
N SER A 526 -30.84 -7.51 11.20
CA SER A 526 -32.20 -7.32 10.73
C SER A 526 -33.22 -7.21 11.88
N LEU A 527 -32.93 -7.81 13.02
CA LEU A 527 -33.78 -7.81 14.22
C LEU A 527 -33.61 -6.55 15.10
N GLN A 528 -32.61 -5.72 14.85
CA GLN A 528 -32.24 -4.57 15.68
C GLN A 528 -32.39 -3.23 14.95
N THR A 529 -33.46 -3.06 14.19
CA THR A 529 -33.73 -1.80 13.48
C THR A 529 -34.19 -0.71 14.44
N GLU A 530 -33.33 0.25 14.76
CA GLU A 530 -33.75 1.61 15.06
C GLU A 530 -33.90 2.35 13.74
N GLU A 531 -35.03 3.00 13.53
CA GLU A 531 -35.29 3.83 12.34
C GLU A 531 -34.24 4.95 12.24
N LEU A 532 -33.72 5.16 11.02
CA LEU A 532 -32.84 6.27 10.70
C LEU A 532 -33.56 7.60 10.72
#